data_c47817f6418296b5e6059cdc463f36c3
#
_entry.id   c47817f6418296b5e6059cdc463f36c3
#
_cell.length_a   1.000
_cell.length_b   1.000
_cell.length_c   1.000
_cell.angle_alpha   90.00
_cell.angle_beta   90.00
_cell.angle_gamma   90.00
#
_symmetry.space_group_name_H-M   'P 1'
#
loop_
_entity.id
_entity.type
_entity.pdbx_description
1 polymer ?
#
loop_
_entity_poly.entity_id
_entity_poly.type
_entity_poly.pdbx_seq_one_letter_code
_entity_poly.pdbx_strand_id
1 'polypeptide(L)'
;IDDGSFVSGIQWLISNGIMSIPPTEQGAGSDDEIPSWIKNNAGWWADGQIDDGSFVSGIQWLISNGIMKLTQETAEPKPEVKSVDLTISSSPILEKYFAKYVEVFGVPIYATSGVSDDKVLHAANVLAQYLDNDADGTPDNPLVVEKIKANNGGIPLFSEPDVDDDALYREPDRCWVALYEDETNPRNQFDASLEEILHMITQCGYAEAYPEIFGEHEDSLIAEYMDNARGGFFDQVPSSYPAGAWYSYDDYTCEYECMITEYFYWTMTSILGAQEDRLDEIGHEWKLNTKEKVMETDPDIYNLLTDPQYKLPTILPDGNYQG
;
A
#
# COMPACT_ATOMS: atom_id res chain seq x y z
N ILE A 1 8.84 -1.94 -33.33
CA ILE A 1 8.62 -2.61 -32.02
C ILE A 1 8.62 -4.10 -32.29
N ASP A 2 9.39 -4.88 -31.56
CA ASP A 2 9.38 -6.34 -31.62
C ASP A 2 8.11 -6.89 -30.94
N ASP A 3 7.80 -8.19 -31.19
CA ASP A 3 6.57 -8.81 -30.71
C ASP A 3 6.50 -8.87 -29.18
N GLY A 4 7.63 -9.09 -28.51
CA GLY A 4 7.71 -9.12 -27.06
C GLY A 4 7.41 -7.76 -26.43
N SER A 5 8.02 -6.69 -26.93
CA SER A 5 7.75 -5.31 -26.48
C SER A 5 6.31 -4.89 -26.75
N PHE A 6 5.72 -5.35 -27.87
CA PHE A 6 4.30 -5.09 -28.17
C PHE A 6 3.38 -5.76 -27.15
N VAL A 7 3.60 -7.07 -26.89
CA VAL A 7 2.79 -7.82 -25.90
C VAL A 7 2.91 -7.23 -24.51
N SER A 8 4.13 -6.94 -24.06
CA SER A 8 4.38 -6.33 -22.75
C SER A 8 3.70 -4.97 -22.59
N GLY A 9 3.71 -4.14 -23.64
CA GLY A 9 3.02 -2.85 -23.64
C GLY A 9 1.50 -2.99 -23.51
N ILE A 10 0.91 -3.95 -24.23
CA ILE A 10 -0.55 -4.21 -24.11
C ILE A 10 -0.90 -4.79 -22.74
N GLN A 11 -0.10 -5.72 -22.23
CA GLN A 11 -0.30 -6.27 -20.87
C GLN A 11 -0.24 -5.16 -19.83
N TRP A 12 0.72 -4.23 -19.98
CA TRP A 12 0.82 -3.07 -19.09
C TRP A 12 -0.44 -2.19 -19.15
N LEU A 13 -0.97 -1.89 -20.35
CA LEU A 13 -2.21 -1.11 -20.51
C LEU A 13 -3.42 -1.80 -19.87
N ILE A 14 -3.49 -3.13 -19.95
CA ILE A 14 -4.55 -3.94 -19.35
C ILE A 14 -4.41 -3.93 -17.82
N SER A 15 -3.22 -4.25 -17.29
CA SER A 15 -2.94 -4.31 -15.85
C SER A 15 -3.11 -2.95 -15.15
N ASN A 16 -2.92 -1.84 -15.87
CA ASN A 16 -3.14 -0.49 -15.34
C ASN A 16 -4.55 0.06 -15.61
N GLY A 17 -5.51 -0.79 -16.01
CA GLY A 17 -6.90 -0.40 -16.22
C GLY A 17 -7.12 0.64 -17.34
N ILE A 18 -6.08 0.95 -18.14
CA ILE A 18 -6.16 1.88 -19.27
C ILE A 18 -6.91 1.23 -20.44
N MET A 19 -6.78 -0.09 -20.57
CA MET A 19 -7.43 -0.90 -21.59
C MET A 19 -8.23 -2.03 -20.94
N SER A 20 -9.55 -2.05 -21.15
CA SER A 20 -10.42 -3.14 -20.73
C SER A 20 -10.62 -4.15 -21.88
N ILE A 21 -10.33 -5.41 -21.61
CA ILE A 21 -10.60 -6.50 -22.56
C ILE A 21 -11.87 -7.24 -22.11
N PRO A 22 -12.93 -7.29 -22.93
CA PRO A 22 -14.11 -8.09 -22.61
C PRO A 22 -13.74 -9.57 -22.34
N PRO A 23 -14.53 -10.31 -21.55
CA PRO A 23 -14.29 -11.72 -21.28
C PRO A 23 -13.95 -12.50 -22.54
N THR A 24 -12.75 -13.07 -22.60
CA THR A 24 -12.21 -13.73 -23.80
C THR A 24 -11.59 -15.06 -23.38
N GLU A 25 -12.00 -16.16 -24.03
CA GLU A 25 -11.41 -17.47 -23.78
C GLU A 25 -9.95 -17.50 -24.22
N GLN A 26 -9.07 -17.94 -23.30
CA GLN A 26 -7.65 -18.10 -23.59
C GLN A 26 -7.43 -19.31 -24.50
N GLY A 27 -6.82 -19.09 -25.67
CA GLY A 27 -6.41 -20.17 -26.57
C GLY A 27 -5.24 -21.00 -26.02
N ALA A 28 -5.08 -22.21 -26.55
CA ALA A 28 -3.88 -23.00 -26.28
C ALA A 28 -2.66 -22.22 -26.75
N GLY A 29 -1.60 -22.17 -25.92
CA GLY A 29 -0.40 -21.39 -26.25
C GLY A 29 0.15 -21.72 -27.64
N SER A 30 0.49 -20.68 -28.40
CA SER A 30 1.09 -20.76 -29.72
C SER A 30 2.36 -19.91 -29.73
N ASP A 31 3.40 -20.40 -30.37
CA ASP A 31 4.65 -19.65 -30.63
C ASP A 31 4.57 -18.88 -31.97
N ASP A 32 3.38 -18.72 -32.53
CA ASP A 32 3.18 -17.98 -33.76
C ASP A 32 3.51 -16.48 -33.59
N GLU A 33 4.12 -15.90 -34.61
CA GLU A 33 4.40 -14.47 -34.66
C GLU A 33 3.09 -13.66 -34.69
N ILE A 34 3.12 -12.47 -34.10
CA ILE A 34 2.00 -11.52 -34.18
C ILE A 34 1.74 -11.18 -35.66
N PRO A 35 0.53 -11.43 -36.17
CA PRO A 35 0.22 -11.12 -37.57
C PRO A 35 0.42 -9.65 -37.88
N SER A 36 0.93 -9.35 -39.08
CA SER A 36 1.24 -7.98 -39.50
C SER A 36 0.02 -7.05 -39.50
N TRP A 37 -1.20 -7.58 -39.67
CA TRP A 37 -2.41 -6.76 -39.60
C TRP A 37 -2.71 -6.25 -38.21
N ILE A 38 -2.34 -7.00 -37.13
CA ILE A 38 -2.48 -6.50 -35.74
C ILE A 38 -1.43 -5.43 -35.46
N LYS A 39 -0.20 -5.60 -35.94
CA LYS A 39 0.83 -4.56 -35.83
C LYS A 39 0.40 -3.27 -36.55
N ASN A 40 -0.27 -3.39 -37.70
CA ASN A 40 -0.83 -2.24 -38.41
C ASN A 40 -1.98 -1.60 -37.61
N ASN A 41 -2.86 -2.40 -37.00
CA ASN A 41 -3.94 -1.90 -36.16
C ASN A 41 -3.42 -1.04 -35.00
N ALA A 42 -2.32 -1.40 -34.36
CA ALA A 42 -1.71 -0.59 -33.31
C ALA A 42 -1.25 0.78 -33.81
N GLY A 43 -0.65 0.82 -35.01
CA GLY A 43 -0.29 2.08 -35.67
C GLY A 43 -1.51 2.92 -35.99
N TRP A 44 -2.55 2.33 -36.61
CA TRP A 44 -3.77 3.02 -36.96
C TRP A 44 -4.57 3.51 -35.77
N TRP A 45 -4.54 2.75 -34.66
CA TRP A 45 -5.14 3.17 -33.38
C TRP A 45 -4.40 4.37 -32.79
N ALA A 46 -3.07 4.31 -32.73
CA ALA A 46 -2.23 5.42 -32.26
C ALA A 46 -2.42 6.69 -33.09
N ASP A 47 -2.67 6.55 -34.40
CA ASP A 47 -2.96 7.65 -35.33
C ASP A 47 -4.42 8.07 -35.35
N GLY A 48 -5.29 7.46 -34.51
CA GLY A 48 -6.72 7.73 -34.46
C GLY A 48 -7.51 7.29 -35.72
N GLN A 49 -6.97 6.38 -36.51
CA GLN A 49 -7.58 5.88 -37.74
C GLN A 49 -8.58 4.74 -37.51
N ILE A 50 -8.47 4.04 -36.37
CA ILE A 50 -9.43 3.04 -35.88
C ILE A 50 -9.83 3.38 -34.45
N ASP A 51 -11.03 2.96 -34.05
CA ASP A 51 -11.52 3.14 -32.68
C ASP A 51 -10.96 2.08 -31.72
N ASP A 52 -11.15 2.32 -30.42
CA ASP A 52 -10.70 1.44 -29.33
C ASP A 52 -11.28 0.02 -29.47
N GLY A 53 -12.56 -0.09 -29.84
CA GLY A 53 -13.23 -1.37 -30.01
C GLY A 53 -12.62 -2.23 -31.12
N SER A 54 -12.21 -1.62 -32.21
CA SER A 54 -11.52 -2.27 -33.32
C SER A 54 -10.14 -2.76 -32.91
N PHE A 55 -9.40 -1.97 -32.12
CA PHE A 55 -8.09 -2.36 -31.60
C PHE A 55 -8.22 -3.49 -30.57
N VAL A 56 -9.14 -3.36 -29.59
CA VAL A 56 -9.44 -4.39 -28.58
C VAL A 56 -9.82 -5.72 -29.23
N SER A 57 -10.60 -5.71 -30.31
CA SER A 57 -10.93 -6.93 -31.05
C SER A 57 -9.70 -7.66 -31.62
N GLY A 58 -8.68 -6.90 -32.02
CA GLY A 58 -7.39 -7.47 -32.43
C GLY A 58 -6.66 -8.15 -31.27
N ILE A 59 -6.69 -7.55 -30.08
CA ILE A 59 -6.10 -8.12 -28.86
C ILE A 59 -6.85 -9.40 -28.43
N GLN A 60 -8.20 -9.37 -28.46
CA GLN A 60 -9.01 -10.57 -28.17
C GLN A 60 -8.67 -11.73 -29.13
N TRP A 61 -8.39 -11.42 -30.39
CA TRP A 61 -7.97 -12.42 -31.34
C TRP A 61 -6.62 -13.04 -30.95
N LEU A 62 -5.62 -12.23 -30.52
CA LEU A 62 -4.32 -12.75 -30.03
C LEU A 62 -4.49 -13.66 -28.82
N ILE A 63 -5.37 -13.31 -27.89
CA ILE A 63 -5.68 -14.08 -26.69
C ILE A 63 -6.33 -15.41 -27.07
N SER A 64 -7.38 -15.38 -27.91
CA SER A 64 -8.12 -16.56 -28.32
C SER A 64 -7.29 -17.55 -29.19
N ASN A 65 -6.24 -17.05 -29.83
CA ASN A 65 -5.31 -17.88 -30.58
C ASN A 65 -4.06 -18.31 -29.78
N GLY A 66 -3.98 -17.92 -28.50
CA GLY A 66 -2.89 -18.27 -27.58
C GLY A 66 -1.55 -17.63 -27.86
N ILE A 67 -1.51 -16.61 -28.75
CA ILE A 67 -0.30 -15.83 -29.08
C ILE A 67 -0.01 -14.86 -27.95
N MET A 68 -1.05 -14.24 -27.37
CA MET A 68 -0.97 -13.44 -26.17
C MET A 68 -1.60 -14.23 -25.02
N LYS A 69 -0.88 -14.41 -23.94
CA LYS A 69 -1.44 -14.91 -22.68
C LYS A 69 -1.85 -13.71 -21.85
N LEU A 70 -3.13 -13.61 -21.50
CA LEU A 70 -3.47 -12.85 -20.32
C LEU A 70 -2.87 -13.64 -19.15
N THR A 71 -1.87 -13.09 -18.50
CA THR A 71 -1.63 -13.44 -17.11
C THR A 71 -2.89 -12.98 -16.37
N GLN A 72 -3.87 -13.88 -16.21
CA GLN A 72 -4.75 -13.76 -15.09
C GLN A 72 -3.81 -13.98 -13.90
N GLU A 73 -3.32 -12.90 -13.31
CA GLU A 73 -2.98 -12.95 -11.91
C GLU A 73 -4.24 -13.48 -11.25
N THR A 74 -4.19 -14.72 -10.82
CA THR A 74 -5.29 -15.34 -10.06
C THR A 74 -5.43 -14.46 -8.83
N ALA A 75 -6.60 -13.84 -8.65
CA ALA A 75 -6.91 -13.10 -7.44
C ALA A 75 -6.34 -13.86 -6.24
N GLU A 76 -5.58 -13.18 -5.39
CA GLU A 76 -5.05 -13.78 -4.18
C GLU A 76 -6.25 -14.32 -3.37
N PRO A 77 -6.14 -15.52 -2.82
CA PRO A 77 -7.21 -16.05 -2.02
C PRO A 77 -7.48 -15.10 -0.83
N LYS A 78 -8.77 -14.93 -0.50
CA LYS A 78 -9.17 -14.15 0.69
C LYS A 78 -8.27 -14.50 1.88
N PRO A 79 -7.78 -13.52 2.64
CA PRO A 79 -6.89 -13.76 3.78
C PRO A 79 -7.43 -14.84 4.73
N GLU A 80 -6.62 -15.83 5.02
CA GLU A 80 -6.95 -16.95 5.90
C GLU A 80 -5.91 -17.05 7.01
N VAL A 81 -6.38 -17.10 8.27
CA VAL A 81 -5.47 -17.33 9.42
C VAL A 81 -4.92 -18.74 9.37
N LYS A 82 -3.61 -18.85 9.27
CA LYS A 82 -2.88 -20.11 9.27
C LYS A 82 -2.09 -20.25 10.56
N SER A 83 -1.90 -21.48 11.03
CA SER A 83 -0.88 -21.72 12.05
C SER A 83 0.49 -21.48 11.47
N VAL A 84 1.41 -20.91 12.25
CA VAL A 84 2.80 -20.78 11.83
C VAL A 84 3.35 -22.18 11.57
N ASP A 85 3.72 -22.44 10.32
CA ASP A 85 4.39 -23.69 9.97
C ASP A 85 5.87 -23.52 10.23
N LEU A 86 6.39 -24.22 11.24
CA LEU A 86 7.79 -24.21 11.66
C LEU A 86 8.75 -24.62 10.55
N THR A 87 8.26 -25.24 9.48
CA THR A 87 9.06 -25.59 8.31
C THR A 87 9.27 -24.43 7.34
N ILE A 88 8.44 -23.37 7.41
CA ILE A 88 8.52 -22.20 6.52
C ILE A 88 9.38 -21.09 7.16
N SER A 89 9.39 -20.99 8.49
CA SER A 89 10.18 -20.01 9.21
C SER A 89 11.59 -20.51 9.50
N SER A 90 12.58 -19.91 8.86
CA SER A 90 14.00 -20.14 9.20
C SER A 90 14.46 -19.31 10.40
N SER A 91 13.57 -18.54 11.03
CA SER A 91 13.88 -17.65 12.14
C SER A 91 13.42 -18.24 13.49
N PRO A 92 14.36 -18.60 14.39
CA PRO A 92 14.01 -19.09 15.72
C PRO A 92 13.20 -18.10 16.57
N ILE A 93 13.26 -16.82 16.23
CA ILE A 93 12.54 -15.78 16.95
C ILE A 93 11.05 -15.79 16.59
N LEU A 94 10.72 -16.04 15.32
CA LEU A 94 9.32 -16.19 14.89
C LEU A 94 8.67 -17.37 15.61
N GLU A 95 9.35 -18.51 15.66
CA GLU A 95 8.88 -19.71 16.36
C GLU A 95 8.68 -19.49 17.87
N LYS A 96 9.46 -18.61 18.47
CA LYS A 96 9.40 -18.32 19.90
C LYS A 96 8.19 -17.47 20.29
N TYR A 97 7.83 -16.47 19.46
CA TYR A 97 6.84 -15.46 19.83
C TYR A 97 5.50 -15.64 19.16
N PHE A 98 5.47 -16.16 17.93
CA PHE A 98 4.26 -16.21 17.12
C PHE A 98 3.74 -17.64 16.96
N ALA A 99 2.41 -17.76 17.03
CA ALA A 99 1.70 -19.04 16.90
C ALA A 99 0.79 -19.07 15.66
N LYS A 100 0.53 -17.92 15.08
CA LYS A 100 -0.35 -17.74 13.92
C LYS A 100 0.26 -16.80 12.92
N TYR A 101 -0.07 -16.96 11.65
CA TYR A 101 0.19 -15.97 10.63
C TYR A 101 -0.86 -15.98 9.54
N VAL A 102 -0.95 -14.89 8.83
CA VAL A 102 -1.68 -14.74 7.59
C VAL A 102 -0.77 -13.99 6.61
N GLU A 103 -0.93 -14.28 5.33
CA GLU A 103 -0.16 -13.63 4.28
C GLU A 103 -1.11 -12.94 3.32
N VAL A 104 -0.82 -11.69 2.99
CA VAL A 104 -1.58 -10.86 2.05
C VAL A 104 -0.61 -10.37 0.98
N PHE A 105 -0.78 -10.78 -0.25
CA PHE A 105 0.12 -10.48 -1.38
C PHE A 105 1.60 -10.77 -1.09
N GLY A 106 1.87 -11.77 -0.25
CA GLY A 106 3.22 -12.14 0.18
C GLY A 106 3.77 -11.29 1.33
N VAL A 107 2.97 -10.43 1.95
CA VAL A 107 3.30 -9.65 3.15
C VAL A 107 2.72 -10.32 4.39
N PRO A 108 3.53 -10.72 5.40
CA PRO A 108 3.04 -11.47 6.55
C PRO A 108 2.52 -10.57 7.67
N ILE A 109 1.47 -11.05 8.34
CA ILE A 109 1.08 -10.62 9.67
C ILE A 109 1.30 -11.80 10.59
N TYR A 110 2.16 -11.65 11.60
CA TYR A 110 2.44 -12.67 12.61
C TYR A 110 1.68 -12.33 13.88
N ALA A 111 1.04 -13.29 14.51
CA ALA A 111 0.30 -13.06 15.75
C ALA A 111 0.72 -14.00 16.88
N THR A 112 0.80 -13.45 18.10
CA THR A 112 1.00 -14.24 19.31
C THR A 112 -0.24 -15.12 19.58
N SER A 113 -0.08 -16.18 20.37
CA SER A 113 -1.14 -17.16 20.60
C SER A 113 -2.38 -16.59 21.27
N GLY A 114 -2.26 -15.49 22.01
CA GLY A 114 -3.36 -14.81 22.71
C GLY A 114 -4.27 -14.00 21.80
N VAL A 115 -3.78 -13.54 20.66
CA VAL A 115 -4.58 -12.73 19.71
C VAL A 115 -5.71 -13.57 19.12
N SER A 116 -6.94 -13.04 19.11
CA SER A 116 -8.08 -13.71 18.49
C SER A 116 -7.98 -13.73 16.96
N ASP A 117 -8.51 -14.77 16.32
CA ASP A 117 -8.47 -14.90 14.86
C ASP A 117 -9.20 -13.75 14.15
N ASP A 118 -10.28 -13.23 14.75
CA ASP A 118 -11.03 -12.09 14.21
C ASP A 118 -10.16 -10.83 14.10
N LYS A 119 -9.25 -10.59 15.05
CA LYS A 119 -8.32 -9.45 15.01
C LYS A 119 -7.24 -9.63 13.93
N VAL A 120 -6.70 -10.85 13.82
CA VAL A 120 -5.73 -11.18 12.77
C VAL A 120 -6.34 -11.01 11.39
N LEU A 121 -7.57 -11.50 11.18
CA LEU A 121 -8.29 -11.34 9.92
C LEU A 121 -8.65 -9.89 9.63
N HIS A 122 -9.01 -9.11 10.66
CA HIS A 122 -9.28 -7.68 10.48
C HIS A 122 -8.02 -6.95 9.99
N ALA A 123 -6.89 -7.13 10.66
CA ALA A 123 -5.63 -6.54 10.23
C ALA A 123 -5.24 -6.98 8.81
N ALA A 124 -5.44 -8.26 8.47
CA ALA A 124 -5.20 -8.77 7.13
C ALA A 124 -6.10 -8.12 6.06
N ASN A 125 -7.39 -7.93 6.39
CA ASN A 125 -8.31 -7.26 5.48
C ASN A 125 -7.97 -5.77 5.30
N VAL A 126 -7.54 -5.07 6.37
CA VAL A 126 -7.05 -3.67 6.27
C VAL A 126 -5.80 -3.60 5.39
N LEU A 127 -4.83 -4.51 5.58
CA LEU A 127 -3.64 -4.59 4.73
C LEU A 127 -4.01 -4.85 3.26
N ALA A 128 -4.93 -5.79 3.02
CA ALA A 128 -5.39 -6.08 1.67
C ALA A 128 -6.05 -4.87 1.00
N GLN A 129 -6.92 -4.16 1.72
CA GLN A 129 -7.61 -2.97 1.22
C GLN A 129 -6.68 -1.78 0.96
N TYR A 130 -5.57 -1.65 1.69
CA TYR A 130 -4.56 -0.64 1.41
C TYR A 130 -3.71 -0.97 0.17
N LEU A 131 -3.43 -2.25 -0.06
CA LEU A 131 -2.59 -2.68 -1.17
C LEU A 131 -3.37 -2.92 -2.47
N ASP A 132 -4.65 -3.27 -2.36
CA ASP A 132 -5.61 -3.53 -3.44
C ASP A 132 -6.93 -2.81 -3.07
N ASN A 133 -6.95 -1.51 -3.33
CA ASN A 133 -8.01 -0.62 -2.87
C ASN A 133 -9.30 -0.73 -3.70
N ASP A 134 -9.21 -1.23 -4.95
CA ASP A 134 -10.37 -1.50 -5.80
C ASP A 134 -10.90 -2.95 -5.65
N ALA A 135 -10.23 -3.76 -4.83
CA ALA A 135 -10.59 -5.13 -4.48
C ALA A 135 -10.73 -6.06 -5.71
N ASP A 136 -9.85 -5.89 -6.71
CA ASP A 136 -9.83 -6.76 -7.90
C ASP A 136 -9.00 -8.03 -7.69
N GLY A 137 -8.34 -8.17 -6.54
CA GLY A 137 -7.50 -9.31 -6.15
C GLY A 137 -6.05 -9.17 -6.57
N THR A 138 -5.64 -7.98 -7.04
CA THR A 138 -4.25 -7.68 -7.43
C THR A 138 -3.77 -6.36 -6.81
N PRO A 139 -2.51 -6.29 -6.34
CA PRO A 139 -2.02 -5.04 -5.77
C PRO A 139 -2.06 -3.87 -6.76
N ASP A 140 -2.64 -2.75 -6.36
CA ASP A 140 -2.68 -1.52 -7.17
C ASP A 140 -1.29 -1.02 -7.56
N ASN A 141 -0.32 -1.16 -6.64
CA ASN A 141 1.08 -0.81 -6.85
C ASN A 141 2.01 -2.01 -6.58
N PRO A 142 2.24 -2.88 -7.57
CA PRO A 142 3.10 -4.06 -7.40
C PRO A 142 4.55 -3.73 -6.99
N LEU A 143 5.06 -2.56 -7.39
CA LEU A 143 6.42 -2.13 -7.01
C LEU A 143 6.52 -1.91 -5.48
N VAL A 144 5.50 -1.31 -4.87
CA VAL A 144 5.44 -1.11 -3.42
C VAL A 144 5.43 -2.44 -2.70
N VAL A 145 4.59 -3.39 -3.14
CA VAL A 145 4.55 -4.75 -2.56
C VAL A 145 5.89 -5.48 -2.72
N GLU A 146 6.54 -5.35 -3.88
CA GLU A 146 7.88 -5.91 -4.10
C GLU A 146 8.90 -5.34 -3.10
N LYS A 147 8.87 -4.04 -2.84
CA LYS A 147 9.77 -3.39 -1.87
C LYS A 147 9.48 -3.83 -0.43
N ILE A 148 8.21 -3.88 -0.02
CA ILE A 148 7.84 -4.43 1.30
C ILE A 148 8.43 -5.84 1.48
N LYS A 149 8.26 -6.72 0.50
CA LYS A 149 8.79 -8.09 0.55
C LYS A 149 10.32 -8.12 0.57
N ALA A 150 10.99 -7.29 -0.23
CA ALA A 150 12.45 -7.21 -0.28
C ALA A 150 13.05 -6.75 1.05
N ASN A 151 12.34 -5.87 1.79
CA ASN A 151 12.73 -5.37 3.10
C ASN A 151 12.24 -6.25 4.26
N ASN A 152 11.73 -7.45 3.98
CA ASN A 152 11.13 -8.34 4.96
C ASN A 152 10.07 -7.62 5.82
N GLY A 153 9.25 -6.77 5.17
CA GLY A 153 8.18 -6.01 5.79
C GLY A 153 7.09 -6.92 6.36
N GLY A 154 6.46 -6.52 7.44
CA GLY A 154 5.38 -7.28 8.07
C GLY A 154 4.87 -6.65 9.35
N ILE A 155 3.77 -7.18 9.85
CA ILE A 155 3.10 -6.71 11.06
C ILE A 155 3.20 -7.79 12.15
N PRO A 156 3.99 -7.59 13.21
CA PRO A 156 3.87 -8.37 14.44
C PRO A 156 2.65 -7.89 15.24
N LEU A 157 1.68 -8.76 15.47
CA LEU A 157 0.45 -8.50 16.23
C LEU A 157 0.50 -9.20 17.58
N PHE A 158 0.46 -8.43 18.65
CA PHE A 158 0.63 -8.89 20.02
C PHE A 158 -0.69 -8.86 20.80
N SER A 159 -0.87 -9.85 21.68
CA SER A 159 -2.04 -9.90 22.59
C SER A 159 -1.90 -8.99 23.81
N GLU A 160 -0.68 -8.62 24.16
CA GLU A 160 -0.37 -7.80 25.34
C GLU A 160 0.81 -6.86 25.07
N PRO A 161 0.81 -5.63 25.62
CA PRO A 161 1.87 -4.65 25.38
C PRO A 161 3.21 -4.97 26.09
N ASP A 162 3.24 -5.97 26.98
CA ASP A 162 4.44 -6.35 27.75
C ASP A 162 5.28 -7.48 27.10
N VAL A 163 5.11 -7.73 25.82
CA VAL A 163 6.02 -8.63 25.10
C VAL A 163 7.36 -7.91 24.99
N ASP A 164 8.46 -8.62 25.37
CA ASP A 164 9.83 -8.14 25.10
C ASP A 164 10.07 -8.10 23.58
N ASP A 165 9.52 -7.06 22.96
CA ASP A 165 9.59 -6.77 21.53
C ASP A 165 10.97 -6.25 21.12
N ASP A 166 11.74 -5.68 22.06
CA ASP A 166 13.13 -5.27 21.85
C ASP A 166 13.99 -6.34 21.14
N ALA A 167 13.71 -7.61 21.41
CA ALA A 167 14.43 -8.70 20.76
C ALA A 167 14.01 -8.90 19.30
N LEU A 168 12.77 -8.55 18.95
CA LEU A 168 12.22 -8.65 17.58
C LEU A 168 12.73 -7.51 16.70
N TYR A 169 12.79 -6.29 17.24
CA TYR A 169 13.34 -5.13 16.54
C TYR A 169 14.86 -5.17 16.37
N ARG A 170 15.57 -6.03 17.13
CA ARG A 170 17.01 -6.27 16.94
C ARG A 170 17.33 -7.32 15.87
N GLU A 171 16.32 -7.99 15.31
CA GLU A 171 16.53 -8.85 14.15
C GLU A 171 16.98 -7.99 12.97
N PRO A 172 18.17 -8.20 12.41
CA PRO A 172 18.64 -7.44 11.28
C PRO A 172 17.76 -7.70 10.06
N ASP A 173 17.65 -6.69 9.23
CA ASP A 173 16.98 -6.75 7.91
C ASP A 173 15.45 -6.97 7.95
N ARG A 174 14.76 -6.50 8.99
CA ARG A 174 13.29 -6.52 9.06
C ARG A 174 12.73 -5.11 9.17
N CYS A 175 11.73 -4.84 8.36
CA CYS A 175 10.97 -3.60 8.38
C CYS A 175 9.58 -3.90 8.97
N TRP A 176 9.45 -3.79 10.29
CA TRP A 176 8.26 -4.17 11.03
C TRP A 176 7.64 -3.01 11.79
N VAL A 177 6.33 -2.95 11.79
CA VAL A 177 5.54 -2.03 12.62
C VAL A 177 4.62 -2.87 13.49
N ALA A 178 4.69 -2.68 14.81
CA ALA A 178 3.92 -3.46 15.77
C ALA A 178 2.46 -3.01 15.82
N LEU A 179 1.58 -3.98 16.06
CA LEU A 179 0.16 -3.75 16.31
C LEU A 179 -0.27 -4.57 17.53
N TYR A 180 -1.22 -4.06 18.31
CA TYR A 180 -1.72 -4.73 19.51
C TYR A 180 -3.20 -5.10 19.38
N GLU A 181 -3.59 -6.20 20.03
CA GLU A 181 -4.96 -6.74 19.93
C GLU A 181 -6.03 -5.76 20.42
N ASP A 182 -5.75 -5.04 21.50
CA ASP A 182 -6.70 -4.13 22.13
C ASP A 182 -6.97 -2.87 21.32
N GLU A 183 -6.05 -2.46 20.47
CA GLU A 183 -6.17 -1.32 19.55
C GLU A 183 -6.59 -1.71 18.12
N THR A 184 -6.58 -3.00 17.77
CA THR A 184 -7.03 -3.51 16.47
C THR A 184 -8.55 -3.63 16.47
N ASN A 185 -9.27 -2.88 15.62
CA ASN A 185 -10.73 -2.87 15.55
C ASN A 185 -11.39 -2.80 16.94
N PRO A 186 -11.05 -1.83 17.77
CA PRO A 186 -11.59 -1.69 19.11
C PRO A 186 -13.05 -1.19 19.06
N ARG A 187 -13.81 -1.41 20.12
CA ARG A 187 -15.15 -0.84 20.23
C ARG A 187 -15.08 0.60 20.73
N ASN A 188 -15.68 1.54 19.98
CA ASN A 188 -15.78 2.97 20.34
C ASN A 188 -14.44 3.69 20.53
N GLN A 189 -13.41 3.27 19.84
CA GLN A 189 -12.11 3.92 19.77
C GLN A 189 -11.65 3.91 18.32
N PHE A 190 -10.61 4.68 18.01
CA PHE A 190 -9.98 4.63 16.71
C PHE A 190 -9.33 3.26 16.49
N ASP A 191 -9.37 2.77 15.28
CA ASP A 191 -8.76 1.51 14.89
C ASP A 191 -7.31 1.75 14.48
N ALA A 192 -6.37 1.43 15.37
CA ALA A 192 -4.94 1.64 15.12
C ALA A 192 -4.40 0.77 13.98
N SER A 193 -5.13 -0.25 13.53
CA SER A 193 -4.72 -0.99 12.34
C SER A 193 -4.69 -0.13 11.07
N LEU A 194 -5.48 0.97 11.02
CA LEU A 194 -5.44 1.96 9.95
C LEU A 194 -4.15 2.78 9.94
N GLU A 195 -3.52 2.93 11.08
CA GLU A 195 -2.28 3.65 11.31
C GLU A 195 -1.07 2.75 11.10
N GLU A 196 -0.94 1.72 11.92
CA GLU A 196 0.26 0.89 11.96
C GLU A 196 0.51 0.11 10.66
N ILE A 197 -0.57 -0.33 10.00
CA ILE A 197 -0.45 -0.98 8.70
C ILE A 197 -0.04 0.02 7.62
N LEU A 198 -0.57 1.25 7.67
CA LEU A 198 -0.16 2.30 6.74
C LEU A 198 1.31 2.70 6.97
N HIS A 199 1.76 2.80 8.22
CA HIS A 199 3.17 3.03 8.56
C HIS A 199 4.06 1.95 7.93
N MET A 200 3.75 0.67 8.10
CA MET A 200 4.52 -0.41 7.48
C MET A 200 4.55 -0.29 5.95
N ILE A 201 3.43 0.01 5.31
CA ILE A 201 3.36 0.17 3.84
C ILE A 201 4.18 1.37 3.38
N THR A 202 4.16 2.48 4.11
CA THR A 202 4.91 3.69 3.74
C THR A 202 6.40 3.52 3.96
N GLN A 203 6.82 3.07 5.12
CA GLN A 203 8.23 2.86 5.48
C GLN A 203 8.89 1.77 4.62
N CYS A 204 8.29 0.58 4.59
CA CYS A 204 8.89 -0.58 3.94
C CYS A 204 8.65 -0.61 2.43
N GLY A 205 7.67 0.13 1.94
CA GLY A 205 7.20 0.09 0.56
C GLY A 205 7.40 1.40 -0.19
N TYR A 206 6.60 2.44 0.10
CA TYR A 206 6.63 3.69 -0.67
C TYR A 206 7.95 4.44 -0.55
N ALA A 207 8.53 4.53 0.66
CA ALA A 207 9.82 5.17 0.88
C ALA A 207 10.94 4.52 0.06
N GLU A 208 10.90 3.21 -0.09
CA GLU A 208 11.86 2.42 -0.84
C GLU A 208 11.57 2.36 -2.36
N ALA A 209 10.31 2.46 -2.75
CA ALA A 209 9.91 2.46 -4.16
C ALA A 209 10.14 3.82 -4.83
N TYR A 210 9.97 4.89 -4.06
CA TYR A 210 10.06 6.28 -4.53
C TYR A 210 10.85 7.16 -3.56
N PRO A 211 12.15 6.88 -3.32
CA PRO A 211 12.94 7.52 -2.26
C PRO A 211 13.02 9.04 -2.38
N GLU A 212 13.10 9.60 -3.59
CA GLU A 212 13.13 11.05 -3.81
C GLU A 212 11.78 11.75 -3.48
N ILE A 213 10.70 10.96 -3.40
CA ILE A 213 9.34 11.48 -3.20
C ILE A 213 8.86 11.19 -1.77
N PHE A 214 8.87 9.91 -1.37
CA PHE A 214 8.33 9.42 -0.10
C PHE A 214 9.41 8.93 0.86
N GLY A 215 10.69 9.13 0.54
CA GLY A 215 11.79 8.70 1.39
C GLY A 215 11.74 9.38 2.76
N GLU A 216 12.09 8.64 3.80
CA GLU A 216 12.15 9.13 5.19
C GLU A 216 13.48 9.82 5.46
N HIS A 217 13.80 10.87 4.69
CA HIS A 217 15.03 11.66 4.81
C HIS A 217 14.79 13.11 4.37
N GLU A 218 15.65 14.04 4.83
CA GLU A 218 15.49 15.48 4.66
C GLU A 218 15.47 15.98 3.21
N ASP A 219 15.98 15.20 2.26
CA ASP A 219 16.04 15.58 0.84
C ASP A 219 14.81 15.10 0.04
N SER A 220 13.85 14.41 0.67
CA SER A 220 12.65 13.91 -0.02
C SER A 220 11.59 15.00 -0.17
N LEU A 221 10.72 14.85 -1.19
CA LEU A 221 9.66 15.81 -1.44
C LEU A 221 8.64 15.89 -0.28
N ILE A 222 8.29 14.73 0.30
CA ILE A 222 7.36 14.69 1.44
C ILE A 222 7.95 15.36 2.68
N ALA A 223 9.27 15.25 2.89
CA ALA A 223 9.96 15.94 3.98
C ALA A 223 9.91 17.46 3.83
N GLU A 224 10.07 17.99 2.61
CA GLU A 224 9.89 19.42 2.33
C GLU A 224 8.47 19.89 2.71
N TYR A 225 7.45 19.11 2.35
CA TYR A 225 6.06 19.44 2.69
C TYR A 225 5.78 19.33 4.19
N MET A 226 6.33 18.32 4.87
CA MET A 226 6.29 18.21 6.32
C MET A 226 6.92 19.40 7.01
N ASP A 227 8.08 19.85 6.56
CA ASP A 227 8.75 21.01 7.14
C ASP A 227 7.94 22.29 6.96
N ASN A 228 7.27 22.45 5.84
CA ASN A 228 6.31 23.55 5.66
C ASN A 228 5.14 23.45 6.65
N ALA A 229 4.61 22.26 6.87
CA ALA A 229 3.50 22.01 7.79
C ALA A 229 3.86 22.31 9.25
N ARG A 230 5.10 22.01 9.65
CA ARG A 230 5.65 22.28 10.99
C ARG A 230 6.12 23.74 11.17
N GLY A 231 6.25 24.48 10.07
CA GLY A 231 6.76 25.85 10.06
C GLY A 231 8.27 25.96 10.10
N GLY A 232 9.00 24.88 9.76
CA GLY A 232 10.46 24.82 9.63
C GLY A 232 11.01 23.42 9.83
N PHE A 233 12.31 23.29 9.53
CA PHE A 233 13.05 22.05 9.78
C PHE A 233 13.31 21.85 11.27
N PHE A 234 13.02 20.67 11.78
CA PHE A 234 13.32 20.20 13.14
C PHE A 234 13.76 18.74 13.06
N ASP A 235 15.02 18.46 13.38
CA ASP A 235 15.57 17.10 13.44
C ASP A 235 15.01 16.24 14.58
N GLN A 236 14.48 16.92 15.60
CA GLN A 236 13.78 16.32 16.75
C GLN A 236 12.56 17.18 17.09
N VAL A 237 11.63 16.61 17.85
CA VAL A 237 10.44 17.34 18.33
C VAL A 237 10.86 18.59 19.11
N PRO A 238 10.52 19.81 18.67
CA PRO A 238 10.92 21.02 19.34
C PRO A 238 10.09 21.26 20.61
N SER A 239 10.60 22.06 21.54
CA SER A 239 9.86 22.43 22.74
C SER A 239 8.56 23.21 22.46
N SER A 240 8.43 23.79 21.28
CA SER A 240 7.21 24.40 20.75
C SER A 240 7.34 24.62 19.25
N TYR A 241 6.28 24.36 18.51
CA TYR A 241 6.20 24.67 17.07
C TYR A 241 5.87 26.15 16.83
N PRO A 242 6.23 26.69 15.66
CA PRO A 242 5.86 28.04 15.26
C PRO A 242 4.34 28.27 15.27
N ALA A 243 3.93 29.50 15.58
CA ALA A 243 2.53 29.86 15.47
C ALA A 243 2.07 29.75 14.02
N GLY A 244 1.05 28.94 13.77
CA GLY A 244 0.54 28.67 12.42
C GLY A 244 0.90 27.30 11.87
N ALA A 245 1.78 26.54 12.52
CA ALA A 245 1.98 25.13 12.18
C ALA A 245 0.64 24.37 12.27
N TRP A 246 0.40 23.50 11.32
CA TRP A 246 -0.78 22.61 11.30
C TRP A 246 -0.44 21.16 11.58
N TYR A 247 0.84 20.82 11.59
CA TYR A 247 1.40 19.57 12.08
C TYR A 247 2.36 19.88 13.25
N SER A 248 2.22 19.23 14.38
CA SER A 248 2.97 19.49 15.62
C SER A 248 3.07 18.22 16.46
N TYR A 249 3.73 17.22 15.93
CA TYR A 249 3.91 15.93 16.60
C TYR A 249 4.64 16.11 17.93
N ASP A 250 4.21 15.42 18.99
CA ASP A 250 4.66 15.70 20.35
C ASP A 250 5.40 14.53 21.05
N ASP A 251 5.55 13.36 20.40
CA ASP A 251 6.37 12.27 20.92
C ASP A 251 7.86 12.55 20.75
N TYR A 252 8.54 12.84 21.86
CA TYR A 252 9.98 13.14 21.88
C TYR A 252 10.89 11.97 21.53
N THR A 253 10.37 10.76 21.40
CA THR A 253 11.12 9.58 20.94
C THR A 253 11.14 9.45 19.43
N CYS A 254 10.28 10.19 18.74
CA CYS A 254 10.15 10.21 17.30
C CYS A 254 11.20 11.14 16.68
N GLU A 255 12.13 10.57 15.92
CA GLU A 255 13.14 11.29 15.17
C GLU A 255 12.58 11.81 13.84
N TYR A 256 13.41 12.43 13.02
CA TYR A 256 12.96 13.10 11.79
C TYR A 256 12.25 12.14 10.81
N GLU A 257 12.80 10.95 10.62
CA GLU A 257 12.24 9.92 9.76
C GLU A 257 10.84 9.51 10.23
N CYS A 258 10.69 9.26 11.53
CA CYS A 258 9.41 8.92 12.14
C CYS A 258 8.37 10.05 11.94
N MET A 259 8.77 11.31 12.08
CA MET A 259 7.86 12.44 11.88
C MET A 259 7.37 12.55 10.43
N ILE A 260 8.14 12.08 9.44
CA ILE A 260 7.70 12.00 8.03
C ILE A 260 6.60 10.94 7.88
N THR A 261 6.77 9.78 8.51
CA THR A 261 5.80 8.68 8.51
C THR A 261 4.48 9.15 9.13
N GLU A 262 4.52 9.81 10.27
CA GLU A 262 3.36 10.38 10.95
C GLU A 262 2.65 11.45 10.11
N TYR A 263 3.41 12.33 9.46
CA TYR A 263 2.83 13.33 8.58
C TYR A 263 2.10 12.71 7.39
N PHE A 264 2.68 11.65 6.80
CA PHE A 264 2.00 10.88 5.76
C PHE A 264 0.68 10.29 6.29
N TYR A 265 0.73 9.62 7.44
CA TYR A 265 -0.43 9.00 8.08
C TYR A 265 -1.55 10.02 8.35
N TRP A 266 -1.25 11.11 9.05
CA TRP A 266 -2.24 12.13 9.34
C TRP A 266 -2.89 12.69 8.08
N THR A 267 -2.09 12.96 7.07
CA THR A 267 -2.59 13.53 5.82
C THR A 267 -3.44 12.53 5.05
N MET A 268 -2.93 11.31 4.84
CA MET A 268 -3.62 10.29 4.05
C MET A 268 -4.93 9.88 4.69
N THR A 269 -4.94 9.61 5.99
CA THR A 269 -6.14 9.21 6.71
C THR A 269 -7.18 10.34 6.82
N SER A 270 -6.75 11.60 6.84
CA SER A 270 -7.65 12.75 6.72
C SER A 270 -8.27 12.86 5.33
N ILE A 271 -7.49 12.63 4.26
CA ILE A 271 -8.00 12.59 2.88
C ILE A 271 -9.02 11.46 2.70
N LEU A 272 -8.80 10.31 3.33
CA LEU A 272 -9.70 9.16 3.30
C LEU A 272 -10.92 9.29 4.25
N GLY A 273 -10.94 10.29 5.14
CA GLY A 273 -12.08 10.56 6.03
C GLY A 273 -12.00 9.90 7.41
N ALA A 274 -10.92 9.19 7.74
CA ALA A 274 -10.78 8.51 9.04
C ALA A 274 -10.69 9.49 10.23
N GLN A 275 -10.32 10.74 9.99
CA GLN A 275 -10.07 11.74 11.04
C GLN A 275 -11.20 12.77 11.20
N GLU A 276 -12.31 12.67 10.44
CA GLU A 276 -13.33 13.73 10.34
C GLU A 276 -13.88 14.16 11.72
N ASP A 277 -14.17 13.21 12.60
CA ASP A 277 -14.80 13.45 13.90
C ASP A 277 -13.80 13.54 15.08
N ARG A 278 -12.46 13.52 14.79
CA ARG A 278 -11.42 13.41 15.82
C ARG A 278 -10.70 14.71 16.18
N LEU A 279 -11.11 15.86 15.64
CA LEU A 279 -10.36 17.11 15.83
C LEU A 279 -10.14 17.48 17.31
N ASP A 280 -11.09 17.20 18.18
CA ASP A 280 -10.97 17.48 19.64
C ASP A 280 -9.91 16.58 20.30
N GLU A 281 -9.64 15.40 19.73
CA GLU A 281 -8.64 14.44 20.21
C GLU A 281 -7.26 14.77 19.65
N ILE A 282 -7.16 14.93 18.32
CA ILE A 282 -5.88 15.02 17.60
C ILE A 282 -5.41 16.45 17.30
N GLY A 283 -6.23 17.45 17.58
CA GLY A 283 -5.97 18.85 17.17
C GLY A 283 -4.74 19.49 17.78
N HIS A 284 -4.12 18.87 18.80
CA HIS A 284 -2.85 19.29 19.37
C HIS A 284 -1.66 18.88 18.48
N GLU A 285 -1.79 17.82 17.69
CA GLU A 285 -0.79 17.34 16.73
C GLU A 285 -1.13 17.68 15.29
N TRP A 286 -2.38 17.43 14.88
CA TRP A 286 -2.85 17.58 13.52
C TRP A 286 -4.14 18.40 13.44
N LYS A 287 -4.15 19.48 12.64
CA LYS A 287 -5.27 20.40 12.55
C LYS A 287 -6.17 20.19 11.32
N LEU A 288 -5.68 19.42 10.33
CA LEU A 288 -6.35 19.25 9.05
C LEU A 288 -7.12 17.92 8.96
N ASN A 289 -8.01 17.69 9.91
CA ASN A 289 -8.71 16.41 10.10
C ASN A 289 -9.72 16.03 9.00
N THR A 290 -9.87 16.83 7.93
CA THR A 290 -10.74 16.50 6.78
C THR A 290 -10.03 16.74 5.47
N LYS A 291 -10.48 16.05 4.44
CA LYS A 291 -9.98 16.20 3.06
C LYS A 291 -9.99 17.66 2.59
N GLU A 292 -11.07 18.38 2.86
CA GLU A 292 -11.22 19.78 2.46
C GLU A 292 -10.17 20.67 3.13
N LYS A 293 -9.92 20.46 4.43
CA LYS A 293 -8.90 21.21 5.15
C LYS A 293 -7.50 20.94 4.62
N VAL A 294 -7.17 19.68 4.32
CA VAL A 294 -5.89 19.32 3.69
C VAL A 294 -5.77 20.03 2.34
N MET A 295 -6.78 19.90 1.47
CA MET A 295 -6.79 20.51 0.13
C MET A 295 -6.65 22.04 0.17
N GLU A 296 -7.26 22.72 1.16
CA GLU A 296 -7.27 24.17 1.26
C GLU A 296 -6.00 24.74 1.93
N THR A 297 -5.42 24.01 2.90
CA THR A 297 -4.30 24.51 3.72
C THR A 297 -2.95 23.98 3.24
N ASP A 298 -2.91 22.72 2.79
CA ASP A 298 -1.71 22.02 2.36
C ASP A 298 -1.93 21.36 0.98
N PRO A 299 -2.14 22.18 -0.06
CA PRO A 299 -2.45 21.69 -1.40
C PRO A 299 -1.31 20.87 -2.03
N ASP A 300 -0.07 21.08 -1.61
CA ASP A 300 1.08 20.39 -2.18
C ASP A 300 1.07 18.92 -1.78
N ILE A 301 0.89 18.62 -0.50
CA ILE A 301 0.76 17.23 -0.04
C ILE A 301 -0.56 16.60 -0.53
N TYR A 302 -1.66 17.36 -0.58
CA TYR A 302 -2.91 16.87 -1.14
C TYR A 302 -2.74 16.38 -2.58
N ASN A 303 -2.10 17.20 -3.42
CA ASN A 303 -1.85 16.85 -4.81
C ASN A 303 -0.91 15.64 -4.92
N LEU A 304 0.12 15.56 -4.08
CA LEU A 304 1.05 14.44 -4.05
C LEU A 304 0.34 13.12 -3.69
N LEU A 305 -0.43 13.10 -2.60
CA LEU A 305 -1.08 11.88 -2.11
C LEU A 305 -2.33 11.48 -2.94
N THR A 306 -2.82 12.36 -3.80
CA THR A 306 -3.93 12.05 -4.73
C THR A 306 -3.46 11.86 -6.17
N ASP A 307 -2.14 11.90 -6.43
CA ASP A 307 -1.61 11.67 -7.77
C ASP A 307 -1.76 10.18 -8.14
N PRO A 308 -2.53 9.87 -9.21
CA PRO A 308 -2.82 8.48 -9.58
C PRO A 308 -1.59 7.67 -10.02
N GLN A 309 -0.44 8.33 -10.28
CA GLN A 309 0.78 7.62 -10.65
C GLN A 309 1.34 6.75 -9.51
N TYR A 310 1.09 7.13 -8.25
CA TYR A 310 1.58 6.40 -7.07
C TYR A 310 0.63 5.31 -6.60
N LYS A 311 -0.61 5.29 -7.10
CA LYS A 311 -1.61 4.27 -6.73
C LYS A 311 -1.84 4.17 -5.22
N LEU A 312 -1.84 5.32 -4.56
CA LEU A 312 -2.22 5.42 -3.15
C LEU A 312 -3.72 5.14 -2.98
N PRO A 313 -4.16 4.65 -1.81
CA PRO A 313 -5.56 4.31 -1.59
C PRO A 313 -6.49 5.53 -1.72
N THR A 314 -7.67 5.30 -2.27
CA THR A 314 -8.73 6.32 -2.48
C THR A 314 -9.98 6.05 -1.65
N ILE A 315 -10.05 4.86 -1.04
CA ILE A 315 -11.14 4.40 -0.17
C ILE A 315 -10.54 3.98 1.16
N LEU A 316 -11.12 4.47 2.25
CA LEU A 316 -10.70 4.08 3.60
C LEU A 316 -10.95 2.58 3.84
N PRO A 317 -9.96 1.80 4.29
CA PRO A 317 -10.19 0.42 4.70
C PRO A 317 -11.22 0.33 5.83
N ASP A 318 -12.11 -0.65 5.74
CA ASP A 318 -13.13 -0.96 6.74
C ASP A 318 -12.97 -2.36 7.36
N GLY A 319 -11.90 -3.06 6.99
CA GLY A 319 -11.62 -4.41 7.45
C GLY A 319 -12.47 -5.51 6.80
N ASN A 320 -13.15 -5.22 5.68
CA ASN A 320 -14.02 -6.16 4.97
C ASN A 320 -13.57 -6.33 3.50
N TYR A 321 -12.38 -6.85 3.31
CA TYR A 321 -11.85 -7.10 1.97
C TYR A 321 -12.65 -8.17 1.22
N GLN A 322 -12.95 -7.94 -0.07
CA GLN A 322 -13.79 -8.80 -0.91
C GLN A 322 -13.10 -9.27 -2.20
N GLY A 323 -11.82 -8.93 -2.42
CA GLY A 323 -11.02 -9.36 -3.56
C GLY A 323 -10.71 -10.87 -3.60
#